data_51a649f90778688abe1f53c002424765
#
_entry.id   51a649f90778688abe1f53c002424765
#
_cell.length_a   1.000
_cell.length_b   1.000
_cell.length_c   1.000
_cell.angle_alpha   90.00
_cell.angle_beta   90.00
_cell.angle_gamma   90.00
#
_symmetry.space_group_name_H-M   'P 1'
#
loop_
_entity.id
_entity.type
_entity.pdbx_description
1 polymer ?
#
loop_
_entity_poly.entity_id
_entity_poly.type
_entity_poly.pdbx_seq_one_letter_code
_entity_poly.pdbx_strand_id
1 'polypeptide(L)'
;TIDNNKFVAITGPNGGGKTTLAKAIMGLVPATGGQILWNGQDITKLSITERAKLGISYGFQQPPRFKGLRVRDLLALASGNRNLSRDECCSYLNRVGLCAADYVDREMDTSLSGGEVKRIEIATILARPSGLLIFDEPEAGIDLWSFAKLTETFRLLQSKGKNTILVISHQERIIDLADEIVMLSNGQIARHGTKEEIMPNILADTGGVCSFLQPGGNNCRQSKEG
;
A
#
# COMPACT_ATOMS: atom_id res chain seq x y z
N THR A 1 -12.06 13.25 -2.55
CA THR A 1 -12.95 12.08 -2.43
C THR A 1 -12.45 11.00 -3.36
N ILE A 2 -12.56 9.75 -2.94
CA ILE A 2 -12.24 8.57 -3.74
C ILE A 2 -13.51 7.72 -3.78
N ASP A 3 -13.88 7.25 -4.95
CA ASP A 3 -15.04 6.39 -5.13
C ASP A 3 -14.74 4.96 -4.65
N ASN A 4 -15.81 4.24 -4.28
CA ASN A 4 -15.67 2.85 -3.86
C ASN A 4 -15.19 1.96 -5.02
N ASN A 5 -14.48 0.89 -4.65
CA ASN A 5 -14.00 -0.13 -5.58
C ASN A 5 -12.99 0.39 -6.63
N LYS A 6 -12.31 1.47 -6.33
CA LYS A 6 -11.23 2.03 -7.14
C LYS A 6 -9.88 1.54 -6.67
N PHE A 7 -8.95 1.39 -7.60
CA PHE A 7 -7.54 1.24 -7.35
C PHE A 7 -6.88 2.63 -7.48
N VAL A 8 -6.38 3.16 -6.37
CA VAL A 8 -5.78 4.50 -6.32
C VAL A 8 -4.30 4.38 -5.97
N ALA A 9 -3.46 4.91 -6.83
CA ALA A 9 -2.03 5.04 -6.56
C ALA A 9 -1.73 6.41 -5.93
N ILE A 10 -1.00 6.39 -4.83
CA ILE A 10 -0.47 7.60 -4.18
C ILE A 10 1.02 7.66 -4.48
N THR A 11 1.47 8.70 -5.16
CA THR A 11 2.87 8.89 -5.54
C THR A 11 3.34 10.31 -5.22
N GLY A 12 4.60 10.61 -5.50
CA GLY A 12 5.21 11.91 -5.24
C GLY A 12 6.56 11.80 -4.53
N PRO A 13 7.29 12.91 -4.32
CA PRO A 13 8.64 12.89 -3.76
C PRO A 13 8.72 12.29 -2.36
N ASN A 14 9.91 11.83 -1.97
CA ASN A 14 10.17 11.37 -0.61
C ASN A 14 9.95 12.55 0.36
N GLY A 15 9.35 12.24 1.53
CA GLY A 15 8.95 13.29 2.48
C GLY A 15 7.68 14.05 2.10
N GLY A 16 7.04 13.75 0.97
CA GLY A 16 5.81 14.43 0.51
C GLY A 16 4.56 14.19 1.35
N GLY A 17 4.60 13.31 2.37
CA GLY A 17 3.47 13.05 3.29
C GLY A 17 2.64 11.81 2.96
N LYS A 18 3.03 11.00 1.96
CA LYS A 18 2.28 9.80 1.51
C LYS A 18 1.98 8.81 2.64
N THR A 19 3.02 8.33 3.31
CA THR A 19 2.90 7.42 4.47
C THR A 19 2.13 8.05 5.63
N THR A 20 2.30 9.36 5.87
CA THR A 20 1.56 10.08 6.91
C THR A 20 0.07 10.11 6.62
N LEU A 21 -0.33 10.37 5.36
CA LEU A 21 -1.72 10.32 4.93
C LEU A 21 -2.32 8.92 5.15
N ALA A 22 -1.64 7.88 4.69
CA ALA A 22 -2.10 6.51 4.86
C ALA A 22 -2.23 6.10 6.33
N LYS A 23 -1.26 6.50 7.17
CA LYS A 23 -1.29 6.30 8.63
C LYS A 23 -2.44 7.08 9.29
N ALA A 24 -2.74 8.29 8.83
CA ALA A 24 -3.87 9.07 9.33
C ALA A 24 -5.21 8.40 8.98
N ILE A 25 -5.36 7.84 7.77
CA ILE A 25 -6.56 7.09 7.37
C ILE A 25 -6.73 5.84 8.25
N MET A 26 -5.67 5.13 8.60
CA MET A 26 -5.74 3.97 9.51
C MET A 26 -5.89 4.36 10.98
N GLY A 27 -5.62 5.63 11.35
CA GLY A 27 -5.64 6.09 12.75
C GLY A 27 -4.36 5.80 13.52
N LEU A 28 -3.26 5.49 12.83
CA LEU A 28 -1.91 5.32 13.40
C LEU A 28 -1.29 6.67 13.78
N VAL A 29 -1.72 7.73 13.10
CA VAL A 29 -1.36 9.13 13.39
C VAL A 29 -2.67 9.91 13.51
N PRO A 30 -2.85 10.71 14.58
CA PRO A 30 -4.06 11.52 14.74
C PRO A 30 -4.11 12.61 13.67
N ALA A 31 -5.32 12.87 13.14
CA ALA A 31 -5.55 14.04 12.31
C ALA A 31 -5.55 15.31 13.17
N THR A 32 -4.80 16.32 12.75
CA THR A 32 -4.72 17.63 13.45
C THR A 32 -5.88 18.57 13.09
N GLY A 33 -6.63 18.25 12.02
CA GLY A 33 -7.78 19.01 11.56
C GLY A 33 -8.49 18.28 10.42
N GLY A 34 -9.67 18.78 10.04
CA GLY A 34 -10.50 18.18 9.00
C GLY A 34 -11.25 16.94 9.45
N GLN A 35 -11.78 16.20 8.48
CA GLN A 35 -12.57 14.98 8.71
C GLN A 35 -12.11 13.87 7.77
N ILE A 36 -12.14 12.63 8.27
CA ILE A 36 -11.93 11.41 7.49
C ILE A 36 -13.26 10.66 7.48
N LEU A 37 -13.84 10.52 6.29
CA LEU A 37 -15.11 9.82 6.09
C LEU A 37 -14.85 8.47 5.39
N TRP A 38 -15.44 7.40 5.94
CA TRP A 38 -15.47 6.08 5.33
C TRP A 38 -16.92 5.63 5.14
N ASN A 39 -17.35 5.43 3.90
CA ASN A 39 -18.75 5.12 3.56
C ASN A 39 -19.77 6.09 4.21
N GLY A 40 -19.45 7.40 4.24
CA GLY A 40 -20.28 8.43 4.85
C GLY A 40 -20.17 8.53 6.38
N GLN A 41 -19.52 7.60 7.05
CA GLN A 41 -19.26 7.63 8.49
C GLN A 41 -18.01 8.42 8.81
N ASP A 42 -18.08 9.36 9.76
CA ASP A 42 -16.90 10.04 10.29
C ASP A 42 -16.09 9.07 11.18
N ILE A 43 -14.88 8.76 10.73
CA ILE A 43 -13.94 7.88 11.42
C ILE A 43 -12.76 8.65 12.03
N THR A 44 -12.78 9.98 11.99
CA THR A 44 -11.63 10.82 12.38
C THR A 44 -11.11 10.51 13.78
N LYS A 45 -12.03 10.28 14.74
CA LYS A 45 -11.71 10.01 16.14
C LYS A 45 -11.71 8.54 16.52
N LEU A 46 -12.03 7.64 15.57
CA LEU A 46 -12.04 6.21 15.84
C LEU A 46 -10.60 5.68 16.00
N SER A 47 -10.45 4.75 16.94
CA SER A 47 -9.20 4.03 17.16
C SER A 47 -8.87 3.11 15.98
N ILE A 48 -7.60 2.67 15.91
CA ILE A 48 -7.12 1.68 14.93
C ILE A 48 -8.01 0.42 14.94
N THR A 49 -8.37 -0.07 16.13
CA THR A 49 -9.20 -1.27 16.29
C THR A 49 -10.61 -1.07 15.73
N GLU A 50 -11.22 0.08 15.96
CA GLU A 50 -12.55 0.40 15.42
C GLU A 50 -12.52 0.52 13.91
N ARG A 51 -11.53 1.23 13.35
CA ARG A 51 -11.35 1.33 11.88
C ARG A 51 -11.09 -0.04 11.26
N ALA A 52 -10.29 -0.88 11.92
CA ALA A 52 -10.07 -2.24 11.49
C ALA A 52 -11.37 -3.07 11.48
N LYS A 53 -12.26 -2.90 12.47
CA LYS A 53 -13.58 -3.55 12.49
C LYS A 53 -14.53 -3.05 11.41
N LEU A 54 -14.35 -1.81 10.94
CA LEU A 54 -15.06 -1.26 9.79
C LEU A 54 -14.53 -1.77 8.43
N GLY A 55 -13.56 -2.68 8.45
CA GLY A 55 -13.02 -3.29 7.25
C GLY A 55 -11.92 -2.47 6.58
N ILE A 56 -11.14 -1.68 7.33
CA ILE A 56 -9.94 -1.01 6.85
C ILE A 56 -8.72 -1.87 7.22
N SER A 57 -7.91 -2.23 6.25
CA SER A 57 -6.65 -2.97 6.43
C SER A 57 -5.46 -2.16 5.97
N TYR A 58 -4.33 -2.30 6.66
CA TYR A 58 -3.11 -1.55 6.40
C TYR A 58 -1.89 -2.48 6.33
N GLY A 59 -1.15 -2.42 5.25
CA GLY A 59 0.15 -3.05 5.07
C GLY A 59 1.26 -2.04 5.32
N PHE A 60 2.11 -2.35 6.28
CA PHE A 60 3.18 -1.45 6.71
C PHE A 60 4.35 -1.45 5.72
N GLN A 61 5.04 -0.34 5.59
CA GLN A 61 6.31 -0.26 4.85
C GLN A 61 7.34 -1.27 5.42
N GLN A 62 7.42 -1.34 6.75
CA GLN A 62 8.18 -2.35 7.47
C GLN A 62 7.21 -3.25 8.24
N PRO A 63 6.99 -4.49 7.79
CA PRO A 63 6.02 -5.37 8.41
C PRO A 63 6.45 -5.81 9.81
N PRO A 64 5.51 -5.90 10.76
CA PRO A 64 5.79 -6.39 12.10
C PRO A 64 6.11 -7.89 12.10
N ARG A 65 6.93 -8.33 13.04
CA ARG A 65 7.20 -9.75 13.30
C ARG A 65 6.47 -10.19 14.55
N PHE A 66 5.87 -11.37 14.50
CA PHE A 66 5.06 -11.92 15.59
C PHE A 66 5.71 -13.20 16.12
N LYS A 67 6.64 -13.07 17.07
CA LYS A 67 7.31 -14.23 17.70
C LYS A 67 6.29 -15.18 18.30
N GLY A 68 6.50 -16.49 18.08
CA GLY A 68 5.64 -17.54 18.63
C GLY A 68 4.34 -17.78 17.85
N LEU A 69 4.09 -17.04 16.77
CA LEU A 69 2.97 -17.29 15.86
C LEU A 69 3.48 -17.89 14.54
N ARG A 70 2.81 -18.92 14.08
CA ARG A 70 3.05 -19.48 12.75
C ARG A 70 2.28 -18.70 11.68
N VAL A 71 2.73 -18.82 10.44
CA VAL A 71 2.07 -18.17 9.30
C VAL A 71 0.59 -18.56 9.21
N ARG A 72 0.25 -19.85 9.40
CA ARG A 72 -1.16 -20.30 9.43
C ARG A 72 -1.98 -19.64 10.53
N ASP A 73 -1.38 -19.41 11.71
CA ASP A 73 -2.09 -18.81 12.84
C ASP A 73 -2.43 -17.34 12.52
N LEU A 74 -1.53 -16.62 11.85
CA LEU A 74 -1.76 -15.26 11.37
C LEU A 74 -2.86 -15.20 10.31
N LEU A 75 -2.84 -16.14 9.34
CA LEU A 75 -3.87 -16.22 8.30
C LEU A 75 -5.24 -16.55 8.91
N ALA A 76 -5.30 -17.47 9.87
CA ALA A 76 -6.53 -17.82 10.58
C ALA A 76 -7.08 -16.63 11.39
N LEU A 77 -6.22 -15.92 12.10
CA LEU A 77 -6.60 -14.69 12.83
C LEU A 77 -7.10 -13.59 11.87
N ALA A 78 -6.41 -13.40 10.75
CA ALA A 78 -6.78 -12.38 9.77
C ALA A 78 -8.11 -12.67 9.09
N SER A 79 -8.34 -13.93 8.70
CA SER A 79 -9.60 -14.35 8.05
C SER A 79 -10.79 -14.41 9.01
N GLY A 80 -10.54 -14.39 10.33
CA GLY A 80 -11.57 -14.63 11.32
C GLY A 80 -12.03 -16.10 11.41
N ASN A 81 -11.42 -17.00 10.64
CA ASN A 81 -11.73 -18.43 10.61
C ASN A 81 -10.65 -19.21 11.37
N ARG A 82 -10.96 -19.61 12.61
CA ARG A 82 -10.03 -20.40 13.45
C ARG A 82 -9.69 -21.77 12.88
N ASN A 83 -10.54 -22.31 12.00
CA ASN A 83 -10.37 -23.61 11.37
C ASN A 83 -9.98 -23.46 9.88
N LEU A 84 -9.16 -22.44 9.56
CA LEU A 84 -8.69 -22.23 8.21
C LEU A 84 -7.97 -23.48 7.72
N SER A 85 -8.44 -24.05 6.61
CA SER A 85 -7.86 -25.25 6.03
C SER A 85 -6.45 -24.99 5.46
N ARG A 86 -5.66 -26.05 5.32
CA ARG A 86 -4.34 -25.93 4.70
C ARG A 86 -4.44 -25.42 3.25
N ASP A 87 -5.46 -25.83 2.51
CA ASP A 87 -5.69 -25.41 1.11
C ASP A 87 -6.02 -23.91 1.02
N GLU A 88 -6.81 -23.39 1.96
CA GLU A 88 -7.08 -21.96 2.05
C GLU A 88 -5.80 -21.18 2.37
N CYS A 89 -4.97 -21.65 3.33
CA CYS A 89 -3.65 -21.07 3.60
C CYS A 89 -2.77 -21.07 2.34
N CYS A 90 -2.74 -22.20 1.61
CA CYS A 90 -2.04 -22.33 0.34
C CYS A 90 -2.51 -21.29 -0.68
N SER A 91 -3.83 -21.10 -0.80
CA SER A 91 -4.38 -20.12 -1.71
C SER A 91 -3.90 -18.70 -1.42
N TYR A 92 -3.86 -18.29 -0.14
CA TYR A 92 -3.37 -16.96 0.23
C TYR A 92 -1.87 -16.79 -0.02
N LEU A 93 -1.05 -17.78 0.34
CA LEU A 93 0.40 -17.73 0.16
C LEU A 93 0.80 -17.76 -1.32
N ASN A 94 0.13 -18.56 -2.13
CA ASN A 94 0.39 -18.64 -3.57
C ASN A 94 0.13 -17.30 -4.27
N ARG A 95 -0.84 -16.50 -3.82
CA ARG A 95 -1.11 -15.17 -4.37
C ARG A 95 0.08 -14.24 -4.23
N VAL A 96 0.87 -14.39 -3.19
CA VAL A 96 2.06 -13.56 -2.93
C VAL A 96 3.37 -14.24 -3.31
N GLY A 97 3.30 -15.36 -4.05
CA GLY A 97 4.47 -16.08 -4.55
C GLY A 97 5.24 -16.84 -3.47
N LEU A 98 4.56 -17.29 -2.42
CA LEU A 98 5.15 -18.17 -1.39
C LEU A 98 4.64 -19.60 -1.58
N CYS A 99 5.58 -20.58 -1.54
CA CYS A 99 5.23 -21.99 -1.53
C CYS A 99 4.64 -22.36 -0.17
N ALA A 100 3.38 -22.76 -0.15
CA ALA A 100 2.70 -23.05 1.10
C ALA A 100 3.35 -24.19 1.89
N ALA A 101 3.88 -25.22 1.20
CA ALA A 101 4.56 -26.35 1.86
C ALA A 101 5.72 -25.88 2.75
N ASP A 102 6.40 -24.82 2.32
CA ASP A 102 7.59 -24.30 3.02
C ASP A 102 7.26 -23.29 4.11
N TYR A 103 6.10 -22.60 4.02
CA TYR A 103 5.82 -21.44 4.86
C TYR A 103 4.66 -21.59 5.85
N VAL A 104 3.65 -22.44 5.58
CA VAL A 104 2.42 -22.54 6.41
C VAL A 104 2.73 -22.78 7.89
N ASP A 105 3.69 -23.67 8.18
CA ASP A 105 4.04 -24.07 9.53
C ASP A 105 5.25 -23.31 10.11
N ARG A 106 5.87 -22.40 9.35
CA ARG A 106 6.98 -21.56 9.83
C ARG A 106 6.52 -20.50 10.82
N GLU A 107 7.38 -20.24 11.80
CA GLU A 107 7.18 -19.11 12.73
C GLU A 107 7.56 -17.78 12.07
N MET A 108 6.90 -16.70 12.52
CA MET A 108 7.19 -15.31 12.14
C MET A 108 8.38 -14.76 12.92
N ASP A 109 9.51 -15.45 12.85
CA ASP A 109 10.75 -15.13 13.57
C ASP A 109 11.79 -14.41 12.70
N THR A 110 13.02 -14.33 13.20
CA THR A 110 14.14 -13.67 12.53
C THR A 110 14.74 -14.49 11.38
N SER A 111 14.36 -15.77 11.21
CA SER A 111 14.83 -16.61 10.11
C SER A 111 14.21 -16.25 8.77
N LEU A 112 13.07 -15.53 8.78
CA LEU A 112 12.44 -15.03 7.57
C LEU A 112 13.14 -13.76 7.08
N SER A 113 13.42 -13.70 5.79
CA SER A 113 13.90 -12.46 5.14
C SER A 113 12.86 -11.34 5.18
N GLY A 114 13.28 -10.10 4.99
CA GLY A 114 12.36 -8.96 4.94
C GLY A 114 11.28 -9.11 3.86
N GLY A 115 11.66 -9.59 2.67
CA GLY A 115 10.74 -9.83 1.56
C GLY A 115 9.73 -10.95 1.83
N GLU A 116 10.13 -12.02 2.55
CA GLU A 116 9.21 -13.09 2.97
C GLU A 116 8.18 -12.58 3.97
N VAL A 117 8.63 -11.83 5.00
CA VAL A 117 7.73 -11.23 5.99
C VAL A 117 6.75 -10.27 5.33
N LYS A 118 7.21 -9.45 4.37
CA LYS A 118 6.38 -8.54 3.60
C LYS A 118 5.29 -9.28 2.82
N ARG A 119 5.64 -10.35 2.14
CA ARG A 119 4.68 -11.18 1.39
C ARG A 119 3.67 -11.87 2.30
N ILE A 120 4.12 -12.37 3.47
CA ILE A 120 3.22 -12.96 4.47
C ILE A 120 2.25 -11.89 5.00
N GLU A 121 2.72 -10.68 5.31
CA GLU A 121 1.85 -9.56 5.69
C GLU A 121 0.77 -9.31 4.64
N ILE A 122 1.16 -9.19 3.36
CA ILE A 122 0.20 -8.99 2.26
C ILE A 122 -0.81 -10.14 2.21
N ALA A 123 -0.35 -11.40 2.36
CA ALA A 123 -1.25 -12.55 2.40
C ALA A 123 -2.28 -12.46 3.55
N THR A 124 -1.87 -11.97 4.74
CA THR A 124 -2.80 -11.76 5.87
C THR A 124 -3.81 -10.65 5.59
N ILE A 125 -3.41 -9.58 4.91
CA ILE A 125 -4.32 -8.51 4.48
C ILE A 125 -5.35 -9.06 3.48
N LEU A 126 -4.91 -9.89 2.53
CA LEU A 126 -5.78 -10.52 1.54
C LEU A 126 -6.75 -11.57 2.13
N ALA A 127 -6.37 -12.17 3.26
CA ALA A 127 -7.23 -13.11 3.98
C ALA A 127 -8.35 -12.40 4.75
N ARG A 128 -8.15 -11.13 5.12
CA ARG A 128 -9.09 -10.36 5.91
C ARG A 128 -10.26 -9.85 5.06
N PRO A 129 -11.52 -10.01 5.50
CA PRO A 129 -12.65 -9.31 4.90
C PRO A 129 -12.49 -7.78 5.10
N SER A 130 -12.21 -7.07 4.03
CA SER A 130 -11.94 -5.62 4.08
C SER A 130 -12.60 -4.92 2.92
N GLY A 131 -13.12 -3.70 3.15
CA GLY A 131 -13.63 -2.80 2.11
C GLY A 131 -12.54 -1.87 1.59
N LEU A 132 -11.57 -1.49 2.45
CA LEU A 132 -10.43 -0.65 2.11
C LEU A 132 -9.12 -1.37 2.44
N LEU A 133 -8.28 -1.51 1.44
CA LEU A 133 -6.93 -2.06 1.54
C LEU A 133 -5.92 -0.95 1.31
N ILE A 134 -5.07 -0.68 2.28
CA ILE A 134 -4.00 0.32 2.19
C ILE A 134 -2.67 -0.41 2.19
N PHE A 135 -1.83 -0.16 1.20
CA PHE A 135 -0.48 -0.71 1.10
C PHE A 135 0.55 0.41 1.02
N ASP A 136 1.49 0.41 1.95
CA ASP A 136 2.58 1.39 2.01
C ASP A 136 3.87 0.74 1.49
N GLU A 137 4.24 1.09 0.25
CA GLU A 137 5.38 0.52 -0.48
C GLU A 137 5.43 -1.02 -0.41
N PRO A 138 4.40 -1.71 -0.95
CA PRO A 138 4.29 -3.16 -0.84
C PRO A 138 5.44 -3.91 -1.53
N GLU A 139 6.14 -3.26 -2.46
CA GLU A 139 7.27 -3.77 -3.20
C GLU A 139 8.61 -3.68 -2.46
N ALA A 140 8.68 -2.95 -1.35
CA ALA A 140 9.94 -2.72 -0.65
C ALA A 140 10.57 -4.03 -0.15
N GLY A 141 11.81 -4.31 -0.59
CA GLY A 141 12.56 -5.50 -0.20
C GLY A 141 12.08 -6.81 -0.85
N ILE A 142 11.23 -6.73 -1.86
CA ILE A 142 10.75 -7.90 -2.63
C ILE A 142 11.62 -8.08 -3.89
N ASP A 143 12.00 -9.32 -4.19
CA ASP A 143 12.71 -9.67 -5.42
C ASP A 143 11.83 -9.53 -6.68
N LEU A 144 12.48 -9.46 -7.85
CA LEU A 144 11.80 -9.21 -9.13
C LEU A 144 10.70 -10.25 -9.46
N TRP A 145 10.94 -11.53 -9.15
CA TRP A 145 10.00 -12.59 -9.47
C TRP A 145 8.76 -12.52 -8.58
N SER A 146 8.99 -12.31 -7.29
CA SER A 146 7.92 -12.11 -6.30
C SER A 146 7.14 -10.83 -6.56
N PHE A 147 7.81 -9.77 -7.02
CA PHE A 147 7.16 -8.52 -7.42
C PHE A 147 6.22 -8.72 -8.63
N ALA A 148 6.62 -9.52 -9.62
CA ALA A 148 5.74 -9.85 -10.74
C ALA A 148 4.46 -10.54 -10.25
N LYS A 149 4.58 -11.48 -9.31
CA LYS A 149 3.43 -12.19 -8.70
C LYS A 149 2.54 -11.26 -7.89
N LEU A 150 3.14 -10.34 -7.14
CA LEU A 150 2.41 -9.31 -6.40
C LEU A 150 1.61 -8.40 -7.34
N THR A 151 2.21 -7.95 -8.43
CA THR A 151 1.54 -7.12 -9.46
C THR A 151 0.34 -7.86 -10.08
N GLU A 152 0.50 -9.16 -10.38
CA GLU A 152 -0.60 -10.01 -10.85
C GLU A 152 -1.74 -10.06 -9.83
N THR A 153 -1.40 -10.19 -8.55
CA THR A 153 -2.38 -10.23 -7.46
C THR A 153 -3.16 -8.91 -7.36
N PHE A 154 -2.48 -7.78 -7.44
CA PHE A 154 -3.15 -6.47 -7.46
C PHE A 154 -4.08 -6.31 -8.68
N ARG A 155 -3.66 -6.78 -9.86
CA ARG A 155 -4.51 -6.79 -11.06
C ARG A 155 -5.77 -7.63 -10.86
N LEU A 156 -5.65 -8.79 -10.25
CA LEU A 156 -6.79 -9.65 -9.93
C LEU A 156 -7.72 -9.02 -8.87
N LEU A 157 -7.19 -8.29 -7.90
CA LEU A 157 -8.00 -7.56 -6.92
C LEU A 157 -8.78 -6.42 -7.58
N GLN A 158 -8.11 -5.64 -8.42
CA GLN A 158 -8.73 -4.57 -9.20
C GLN A 158 -9.87 -5.11 -10.09
N SER A 159 -9.60 -6.16 -10.87
CA SER A 159 -10.59 -6.72 -11.79
C SER A 159 -11.84 -7.26 -11.09
N LYS A 160 -11.75 -7.67 -9.82
CA LYS A 160 -12.89 -8.12 -9.02
C LYS A 160 -13.80 -6.97 -8.56
N GLY A 161 -13.29 -5.74 -8.50
CA GLY A 161 -14.03 -4.54 -8.13
C GLY A 161 -14.79 -4.63 -6.79
N LYS A 162 -14.25 -5.37 -5.80
CA LYS A 162 -14.90 -5.57 -4.50
C LYS A 162 -14.33 -4.70 -3.38
N ASN A 163 -13.14 -4.18 -3.59
CA ASN A 163 -12.37 -3.46 -2.57
C ASN A 163 -11.90 -2.14 -3.14
N THR A 164 -11.88 -1.11 -2.32
CA THR A 164 -11.11 0.10 -2.60
C THR A 164 -9.65 -0.18 -2.19
N ILE A 165 -8.72 0.11 -3.07
CA ILE A 165 -7.30 -0.16 -2.86
C ILE A 165 -6.54 1.16 -2.94
N LEU A 166 -5.80 1.48 -1.89
CA LEU A 166 -4.84 2.59 -1.85
C LEU A 166 -3.44 2.01 -1.82
N VAL A 167 -2.61 2.31 -2.81
CA VAL A 167 -1.23 1.87 -2.83
C VAL A 167 -0.31 3.07 -2.90
N ILE A 168 0.57 3.21 -1.92
CA ILE A 168 1.71 4.12 -2.03
C ILE A 168 2.81 3.37 -2.76
N SER A 169 3.20 3.85 -3.93
CA SER A 169 4.25 3.22 -4.73
C SER A 169 4.93 4.22 -5.66
N HIS A 170 6.19 3.92 -5.98
CA HIS A 170 6.96 4.58 -7.02
C HIS A 170 7.18 3.66 -8.24
N GLN A 171 6.69 2.43 -8.18
CA GLN A 171 6.85 1.44 -9.23
C GLN A 171 5.81 1.65 -10.33
N GLU A 172 6.28 1.93 -11.54
CA GLU A 172 5.43 2.16 -12.72
C GLU A 172 4.40 1.04 -12.91
N ARG A 173 4.82 -0.23 -12.76
CA ARG A 173 3.94 -1.40 -12.92
C ARG A 173 2.77 -1.44 -11.94
N ILE A 174 2.91 -0.85 -10.74
CA ILE A 174 1.82 -0.74 -9.76
C ILE A 174 0.96 0.48 -10.11
N ILE A 175 1.59 1.60 -10.43
CA ILE A 175 0.89 2.83 -10.83
C ILE A 175 0.04 2.59 -12.08
N ASP A 176 0.51 1.76 -13.00
CA ASP A 176 -0.21 1.36 -14.22
C ASP A 176 -1.53 0.62 -13.94
N LEU A 177 -1.69 0.01 -12.79
CA LEU A 177 -2.94 -0.62 -12.37
C LEU A 177 -3.97 0.38 -11.84
N ALA A 178 -3.58 1.61 -11.56
CA ALA A 178 -4.45 2.58 -10.92
C ALA A 178 -5.54 3.08 -11.87
N ASP A 179 -6.75 3.22 -11.33
CA ASP A 179 -7.86 3.96 -11.94
C ASP A 179 -7.64 5.47 -11.77
N GLU A 180 -7.09 5.84 -10.61
CA GLU A 180 -6.80 7.24 -10.24
C GLU A 180 -5.40 7.34 -9.60
N ILE A 181 -4.77 8.49 -9.80
CA ILE A 181 -3.47 8.81 -9.22
C ILE A 181 -3.58 10.08 -8.38
N VAL A 182 -3.07 10.01 -7.16
CA VAL A 182 -2.93 11.14 -6.24
C VAL A 182 -1.44 11.45 -6.08
N MET A 183 -1.02 12.62 -6.53
CA MET A 183 0.33 13.11 -6.30
C MET A 183 0.39 13.98 -5.06
N LEU A 184 1.21 13.57 -4.08
CA LEU A 184 1.48 14.35 -2.88
C LEU A 184 2.86 15.00 -2.94
N SER A 185 2.91 16.29 -2.61
CA SER A 185 4.15 17.04 -2.45
C SER A 185 4.01 18.03 -1.29
N ASN A 186 5.01 18.09 -0.42
CA ASN A 186 5.04 19.01 0.72
C ASN A 186 3.77 18.95 1.61
N GLY A 187 3.22 17.76 1.82
CA GLY A 187 2.01 17.54 2.62
C GLY A 187 0.70 17.98 1.98
N GLN A 188 0.72 18.31 0.69
CA GLN A 188 -0.46 18.75 -0.06
C GLN A 188 -0.69 17.86 -1.28
N ILE A 189 -1.95 17.76 -1.71
CA ILE A 189 -2.29 17.14 -2.99
C ILE A 189 -1.88 18.11 -4.10
N ALA A 190 -0.80 17.76 -4.80
CA ALA A 190 -0.32 18.53 -5.93
C ALA A 190 -1.18 18.29 -7.19
N ARG A 191 -1.58 17.03 -7.41
CA ARG A 191 -2.46 16.62 -8.53
C ARG A 191 -3.31 15.43 -8.10
N HIS A 192 -4.52 15.35 -8.65
CA HIS A 192 -5.41 14.19 -8.52
C HIS A 192 -6.24 14.08 -9.79
N GLY A 193 -6.32 12.91 -10.36
CA GLY A 193 -7.08 12.65 -11.58
C GLY A 193 -6.96 11.19 -12.01
N THR A 194 -7.51 10.90 -13.18
CA THR A 194 -7.38 9.58 -13.80
C THR A 194 -5.93 9.28 -14.17
N LYS A 195 -5.61 8.01 -14.37
CA LYS A 195 -4.29 7.59 -14.82
C LYS A 195 -3.91 8.30 -16.14
N GLU A 196 -4.83 8.36 -17.08
CA GLU A 196 -4.64 8.96 -18.40
C GLU A 196 -4.27 10.45 -18.33
N GLU A 197 -4.81 11.16 -17.34
CA GLU A 197 -4.54 12.59 -17.12
C GLU A 197 -3.20 12.84 -16.43
N ILE A 198 -2.81 11.97 -15.51
CA ILE A 198 -1.65 12.21 -14.63
C ILE A 198 -0.37 11.55 -15.13
N MET A 199 -0.42 10.33 -15.72
CA MET A 199 0.78 9.60 -16.16
C MET A 199 1.68 10.35 -17.15
N PRO A 200 1.16 11.06 -18.17
CA PRO A 200 2.01 11.81 -19.11
C PRO A 200 2.87 12.86 -18.39
N ASN A 201 2.33 13.47 -17.33
CA ASN A 201 3.04 14.48 -16.56
C ASN A 201 4.12 13.86 -15.66
N ILE A 202 3.88 12.68 -15.07
CA ILE A 202 4.88 11.97 -14.26
C ILE A 202 6.07 11.61 -15.14
N LEU A 203 5.84 11.09 -16.35
CA LEU A 203 6.90 10.70 -17.29
C LEU A 203 7.67 11.91 -17.80
N ALA A 204 7.02 13.05 -18.05
CA ALA A 204 7.68 14.29 -18.46
C ALA A 204 8.58 14.85 -17.35
N ASP A 205 8.14 14.77 -16.10
CA ASP A 205 8.90 15.27 -14.94
C ASP A 205 10.11 14.36 -14.59
N THR A 206 10.08 13.07 -14.93
CA THR A 206 11.23 12.16 -14.76
C THR A 206 12.30 12.34 -15.83
N GLY A 207 11.97 12.95 -16.97
CA GLY A 207 12.91 13.28 -18.07
C GLY A 207 13.65 14.62 -17.91
N GLY A 208 13.26 15.44 -16.94
CA GLY A 208 13.86 16.75 -16.67
C GLY A 208 14.15 16.93 -15.18
N VAL A 209 15.42 16.83 -14.81
CA VAL A 209 15.89 17.25 -13.47
C VAL A 209 15.59 18.75 -13.31
N CYS A 210 14.74 19.12 -12.35
CA CYS A 210 14.42 20.50 -11.92
C CYS A 210 13.17 21.21 -12.49
N SER A 211 11.98 20.61 -12.51
CA SER A 211 10.76 21.40 -12.71
C SER A 211 9.75 21.40 -11.54
N PHE A 212 10.12 20.81 -10.39
CA PHE A 212 9.26 20.81 -9.20
C PHE A 212 9.42 22.01 -8.28
N LEU A 213 10.16 23.05 -8.68
CA LEU A 213 10.35 24.26 -7.90
C LEU A 213 9.82 25.49 -8.64
N GLN A 214 8.63 25.90 -8.23
CA GLN A 214 8.06 27.25 -8.20
C GLN A 214 7.39 27.84 -9.46
N PRO A 215 6.22 28.41 -9.29
CA PRO A 215 5.85 29.63 -9.97
C PRO A 215 6.53 30.79 -9.22
N GLY A 216 7.70 31.22 -9.73
CA GLY A 216 8.39 32.46 -9.29
C GLY A 216 9.71 32.26 -8.56
N GLY A 217 10.83 32.42 -9.26
CA GLY A 217 12.08 32.86 -8.60
C GLY A 217 13.36 32.06 -8.90
N ASN A 218 14.15 32.56 -9.82
CA ASN A 218 15.63 32.65 -9.85
C ASN A 218 16.54 31.40 -9.86
N ASN A 219 17.10 31.20 -11.07
CA ASN A 219 18.48 30.83 -11.44
C ASN A 219 19.33 30.00 -10.44
N CYS A 220 19.50 28.73 -10.76
CA CYS A 220 20.71 27.99 -10.41
C CYS A 220 21.92 28.60 -11.14
N ARG A 221 22.77 29.35 -10.42
CA ARG A 221 24.09 29.73 -10.91
C ARG A 221 24.98 28.50 -10.93
N GLN A 222 25.48 28.19 -12.12
CA GLN A 222 26.63 27.33 -12.33
C GLN A 222 27.84 28.01 -11.65
N SER A 223 28.42 27.38 -10.62
CA SER A 223 29.78 27.67 -10.20
C SER A 223 30.72 26.83 -11.08
N LYS A 224 31.32 27.50 -12.06
CA LYS A 224 32.52 27.03 -12.74
C LYS A 224 33.72 27.33 -11.82
N GLU A 225 34.55 26.32 -11.67
CA GLU A 225 36.01 26.27 -11.61
C GLU A 225 36.78 27.36 -10.85
N GLY A 226 37.62 26.90 -9.94
CA GLY A 226 38.84 27.47 -9.39
C GLY A 226 39.58 26.35 -8.68
#